data_695f3e8c4306b9903250add85c421523
#
_entry.id   695f3e8c4306b9903250add85c421523
#
_cell.length_a   1.000
_cell.length_b   1.000
_cell.length_c   1.000
_cell.angle_alpha   90.00
_cell.angle_beta   90.00
_cell.angle_gamma   90.00
#
_symmetry.space_group_name_H-M   'P 1'
#
loop_
_entity.id
_entity.type
_entity.pdbx_description
1 polymer ?
#
loop_
_entity_poly.entity_id
_entity_poly.type
_entity_poly.pdbx_seq_one_letter_code
_entity_poly.pdbx_strand_id
1 'polypeptide(L)'
;MEKKSYTVAIDLGSSNVVVAVGSKREDGTLGIEAVVSKPVEGVKAGRIDNIEQAGNAIREAVAEVESTLGVRITEAYAGISGEFVRCARHTDHVFTYDPQNGVNQGDVDALFDRMRNVQAPDDETIMERIPQHYMVDDAEEVRNPVGSFCKRLSSTFNFILCGKTPLQRLDMALRRLGIRMLGVFPNALATPEAVLSSDEKEEGVAVVDIGGGVTDVAVYYRGVPRYVATIPM
;
A
#
# COMPACT_ATOMS: atom_id res chain seq x y z
N MET A 1 10.71 -30.38 -14.13
CA MET A 1 10.28 -29.75 -12.87
C MET A 1 10.03 -28.28 -13.20
N GLU A 2 8.80 -27.81 -13.13
CA GLU A 2 8.52 -26.38 -13.24
C GLU A 2 9.26 -25.62 -12.13
N LYS A 3 9.93 -24.55 -12.51
CA LYS A 3 10.69 -23.72 -11.57
C LYS A 3 9.66 -22.96 -10.74
N LYS A 4 9.54 -23.32 -9.46
CA LYS A 4 8.62 -22.67 -8.52
C LYS A 4 8.91 -21.16 -8.51
N SER A 5 7.91 -20.34 -8.83
CA SER A 5 8.04 -18.88 -8.78
C SER A 5 7.77 -18.42 -7.35
N TYR A 6 8.72 -17.73 -6.75
CA TYR A 6 8.61 -17.18 -5.41
C TYR A 6 8.27 -15.70 -5.46
N THR A 7 7.43 -15.26 -4.53
CA THR A 7 7.22 -13.85 -4.21
C THR A 7 7.86 -13.58 -2.85
N VAL A 8 8.72 -12.59 -2.79
CA VAL A 8 9.44 -12.20 -1.57
C VAL A 8 8.92 -10.87 -1.08
N ALA A 9 8.62 -10.77 0.20
CA ALA A 9 8.27 -9.54 0.88
C ALA A 9 9.25 -9.28 2.03
N ILE A 10 9.70 -8.04 2.16
CA ILE A 10 10.58 -7.57 3.23
C ILE A 10 9.86 -6.45 3.95
N ASP A 11 9.55 -6.64 5.22
CA ASP A 11 9.01 -5.62 6.09
C ASP A 11 10.10 -5.16 7.07
N LEU A 12 10.48 -3.89 6.95
CA LEU A 12 11.52 -3.28 7.78
C LEU A 12 10.87 -2.41 8.87
N GLY A 13 10.60 -3.02 10.00
CA GLY A 13 10.06 -2.34 11.19
C GLY A 13 11.14 -1.64 12.02
N SER A 14 10.73 -0.98 13.11
CA SER A 14 11.66 -0.31 14.04
C SER A 14 12.34 -1.26 15.02
N SER A 15 11.77 -2.43 15.27
CA SER A 15 12.31 -3.45 16.18
C SER A 15 12.81 -4.68 15.47
N ASN A 16 12.16 -5.08 14.39
CA ASN A 16 12.47 -6.30 13.65
C ASN A 16 12.37 -6.04 12.15
N VAL A 17 13.17 -6.78 11.38
CA VAL A 17 12.93 -7.00 9.96
C VAL A 17 12.32 -8.38 9.77
N VAL A 18 11.29 -8.46 8.94
CA VAL A 18 10.65 -9.72 8.56
C VAL A 18 10.85 -9.95 7.06
N VAL A 19 11.32 -11.14 6.71
CA VAL A 19 11.38 -11.61 5.32
C VAL A 19 10.43 -12.78 5.16
N ALA A 20 9.43 -12.62 4.32
CA ALA A 20 8.46 -13.66 4.00
C ALA A 20 8.59 -14.06 2.53
N VAL A 21 8.54 -15.37 2.28
CA VAL A 21 8.54 -15.94 0.94
C VAL A 21 7.31 -16.78 0.74
N GLY A 22 6.59 -16.50 -0.32
CA GLY A 22 5.42 -17.24 -0.73
C GLY A 22 5.52 -17.76 -2.16
N SER A 23 4.66 -18.71 -2.49
CA SER A 23 4.48 -19.17 -3.86
C SER A 23 2.99 -19.28 -4.19
N LYS A 24 2.65 -19.04 -5.45
CA LYS A 24 1.28 -19.22 -5.93
C LYS A 24 1.01 -20.73 -6.07
N ARG A 25 -0.08 -21.20 -5.45
CA ARG A 25 -0.57 -22.58 -5.57
C ARG A 25 -1.42 -22.75 -6.83
N GLU A 26 -1.68 -23.98 -7.20
CA GLU A 26 -2.52 -24.32 -8.38
C GLU A 26 -3.93 -23.76 -8.27
N ASP A 27 -4.50 -23.68 -7.06
CA ASP A 27 -5.80 -23.10 -6.76
C ASP A 27 -5.82 -21.55 -6.80
N GLY A 28 -4.66 -20.93 -7.07
CA GLY A 28 -4.49 -19.47 -7.12
C GLY A 28 -4.21 -18.81 -5.77
N THR A 29 -4.25 -19.57 -4.67
CA THR A 29 -3.90 -19.04 -3.34
C THR A 29 -2.40 -18.86 -3.18
N LEU A 30 -1.99 -17.97 -2.26
CA LEU A 30 -0.60 -17.78 -1.89
C LEU A 30 -0.26 -18.72 -0.71
N GLY A 31 0.69 -19.62 -0.94
CA GLY A 31 1.25 -20.45 0.12
C GLY A 31 2.50 -19.79 0.71
N ILE A 32 2.58 -19.71 2.03
CA ILE A 32 3.80 -19.23 2.72
C ILE A 32 4.79 -20.39 2.79
N GLU A 33 5.99 -20.16 2.31
CA GLU A 33 7.07 -21.15 2.21
C GLU A 33 8.11 -20.96 3.32
N ALA A 34 8.41 -19.71 3.67
CA ALA A 34 9.31 -19.34 4.75
C ALA A 34 8.96 -17.96 5.31
N VAL A 35 9.16 -17.78 6.60
CA VAL A 35 9.12 -16.49 7.29
C VAL A 35 10.28 -16.44 8.27
N VAL A 36 11.10 -15.41 8.18
CA VAL A 36 12.21 -15.16 9.12
C VAL A 36 12.08 -13.75 9.67
N SER A 37 12.23 -13.64 10.99
CA SER A 37 12.26 -12.35 11.69
C SER A 37 13.61 -12.19 12.39
N LYS A 38 14.24 -11.02 12.25
CA LYS A 38 15.49 -10.67 12.94
C LYS A 38 15.34 -9.31 13.64
N PRO A 39 15.94 -9.13 14.80
CA PRO A 39 16.05 -7.81 15.41
C PRO A 39 16.77 -6.85 14.47
N VAL A 40 16.32 -5.58 14.46
CA VAL A 40 16.93 -4.54 13.64
C VAL A 40 17.39 -3.38 14.51
N GLU A 41 18.54 -2.85 14.16
CA GLU A 41 19.04 -1.57 14.64
C GLU A 41 19.14 -0.59 13.47
N GLY A 42 19.21 0.73 13.78
CA GLY A 42 19.33 1.77 12.77
C GLY A 42 18.02 2.15 12.09
N VAL A 43 16.88 1.68 12.64
CA VAL A 43 15.54 2.12 12.24
C VAL A 43 14.82 2.72 13.45
N LYS A 44 14.31 3.94 13.30
CA LYS A 44 13.58 4.63 14.35
C LYS A 44 12.31 5.27 13.80
N ALA A 45 11.17 4.99 14.43
CA ALA A 45 9.86 5.45 13.99
C ALA A 45 9.60 5.24 12.48
N GLY A 46 9.98 4.05 11.97
CA GLY A 46 9.88 3.69 10.56
C GLY A 46 10.96 4.30 9.64
N ARG A 47 11.82 5.18 10.14
CA ARG A 47 12.91 5.80 9.35
C ARG A 47 14.19 5.00 9.49
N ILE A 48 14.85 4.76 8.37
CA ILE A 48 16.21 4.21 8.36
C ILE A 48 17.18 5.35 8.71
N ASP A 49 17.67 5.38 9.94
CA ASP A 49 18.68 6.35 10.39
C ASP A 49 20.08 5.87 10.01
N ASN A 50 20.35 4.56 10.11
CA ASN A 50 21.61 3.94 9.71
C ASN A 50 21.38 2.81 8.70
N ILE A 51 21.73 3.09 7.43
CA ILE A 51 21.52 2.15 6.33
C ILE A 51 22.38 0.88 6.48
N GLU A 52 23.55 0.98 7.10
CA GLU A 52 24.44 -0.17 7.27
C GLU A 52 23.89 -1.15 8.31
N GLN A 53 23.44 -0.63 9.48
CA GLN A 53 22.84 -1.47 10.51
C GLN A 53 21.56 -2.12 10.01
N ALA A 54 20.63 -1.34 9.40
CA ALA A 54 19.42 -1.87 8.81
C ALA A 54 19.72 -2.92 7.72
N GLY A 55 20.72 -2.65 6.87
CA GLY A 55 21.17 -3.57 5.82
C GLY A 55 21.74 -4.87 6.36
N ASN A 56 22.45 -4.85 7.50
CA ASN A 56 22.98 -6.07 8.13
C ASN A 56 21.82 -6.97 8.60
N ALA A 57 20.82 -6.43 9.28
CA ALA A 57 19.65 -7.20 9.72
C ALA A 57 18.88 -7.81 8.53
N ILE A 58 18.68 -7.03 7.45
CA ILE A 58 18.05 -7.55 6.23
C ILE A 58 18.90 -8.69 5.65
N ARG A 59 20.23 -8.55 5.57
CA ARG A 59 21.14 -9.57 5.04
C ARG A 59 21.03 -10.88 5.82
N GLU A 60 21.01 -10.82 7.16
CA GLU A 60 20.88 -11.98 8.02
C GLU A 60 19.55 -12.71 7.80
N ALA A 61 18.44 -11.96 7.74
CA ALA A 61 17.13 -12.53 7.51
C ALA A 61 17.02 -13.17 6.12
N VAL A 62 17.52 -12.49 5.09
CA VAL A 62 17.55 -13.00 3.70
C VAL A 62 18.41 -14.25 3.60
N ALA A 63 19.62 -14.26 4.18
CA ALA A 63 20.52 -15.43 4.14
C ALA A 63 19.91 -16.67 4.79
N GLU A 64 19.15 -16.51 5.87
CA GLU A 64 18.45 -17.62 6.52
C GLU A 64 17.34 -18.19 5.64
N VAL A 65 16.54 -17.32 4.99
CA VAL A 65 15.51 -17.74 4.03
C VAL A 65 16.14 -18.44 2.82
N GLU A 66 17.22 -17.87 2.24
CA GLU A 66 17.94 -18.45 1.12
C GLU A 66 18.48 -19.86 1.45
N SER A 67 19.04 -20.00 2.66
CA SER A 67 19.52 -21.29 3.16
C SER A 67 18.40 -22.31 3.33
N THR A 68 17.24 -21.88 3.85
CA THR A 68 16.09 -22.76 4.11
C THR A 68 15.47 -23.26 2.80
N LEU A 69 15.36 -22.40 1.80
CA LEU A 69 14.67 -22.71 0.54
C LEU A 69 15.63 -23.18 -0.57
N GLY A 70 16.94 -23.04 -0.40
CA GLY A 70 17.94 -23.36 -1.43
C GLY A 70 17.87 -22.45 -2.66
N VAL A 71 17.45 -21.19 -2.47
CA VAL A 71 17.26 -20.20 -3.54
C VAL A 71 18.05 -18.93 -3.26
N ARG A 72 18.25 -18.11 -4.27
CA ARG A 72 18.82 -16.76 -4.10
C ARG A 72 17.74 -15.70 -4.32
N ILE A 73 17.68 -14.73 -3.39
CA ILE A 73 16.76 -13.61 -3.43
C ILE A 73 17.47 -12.43 -4.12
N THR A 74 16.95 -12.04 -5.28
CA THR A 74 17.48 -10.91 -6.07
C THR A 74 16.48 -9.80 -6.26
N GLU A 75 15.23 -10.05 -5.86
CA GLU A 75 14.14 -9.08 -5.96
C GLU A 75 13.10 -9.32 -4.86
N ALA A 76 12.47 -8.25 -4.38
CA ALA A 76 11.46 -8.30 -3.33
C ALA A 76 10.50 -7.12 -3.41
N TYR A 77 9.30 -7.30 -2.87
CA TYR A 77 8.42 -6.23 -2.45
C TYR A 77 8.82 -5.76 -1.05
N ALA A 78 8.53 -4.51 -0.72
CA ALA A 78 8.86 -3.96 0.59
C ALA A 78 7.64 -3.34 1.26
N GLY A 79 7.51 -3.52 2.56
CA GLY A 79 6.61 -2.78 3.43
C GLY A 79 7.24 -1.45 3.86
N ILE A 80 6.42 -0.43 4.06
CA ILE A 80 6.86 0.86 4.60
C ILE A 80 5.83 1.42 5.57
N SER A 81 6.32 1.92 6.71
CA SER A 81 5.53 2.58 7.73
C SER A 81 6.33 3.74 8.35
N GLY A 82 5.64 4.80 8.73
CA GLY A 82 6.24 5.97 9.36
C GLY A 82 5.37 7.21 9.18
N GLU A 83 5.63 8.27 9.97
CA GLU A 83 4.91 9.55 9.89
C GLU A 83 4.96 10.23 8.52
N PHE A 84 5.90 9.81 7.67
CA PHE A 84 6.06 10.25 6.29
C PHE A 84 5.11 9.55 5.32
N VAL A 85 4.29 8.60 5.80
CA VAL A 85 3.16 8.02 5.08
C VAL A 85 1.89 8.68 5.59
N ARG A 86 1.15 9.33 4.71
CA ARG A 86 -0.06 10.07 5.08
C ARG A 86 -1.17 9.92 4.06
N CYS A 87 -2.40 10.14 4.50
CA CYS A 87 -3.58 10.18 3.67
C CYS A 87 -3.97 11.64 3.39
N ALA A 88 -4.16 12.00 2.12
CA ALA A 88 -4.71 13.27 1.70
C ALA A 88 -5.95 13.06 0.85
N ARG A 89 -6.98 13.90 1.07
CA ARG A 89 -8.20 13.87 0.27
C ARG A 89 -8.13 14.85 -0.87
N HIS A 90 -8.58 14.41 -2.03
CA HIS A 90 -8.77 15.26 -3.20
C HIS A 90 -10.13 14.97 -3.82
N THR A 91 -10.89 16.02 -4.10
CA THR A 91 -12.22 15.91 -4.74
C THR A 91 -12.16 16.63 -6.07
N ASP A 92 -12.63 15.99 -7.13
CA ASP A 92 -12.75 16.59 -8.44
C ASP A 92 -14.09 16.14 -9.09
N HIS A 93 -14.41 16.74 -10.23
CA HIS A 93 -15.66 16.49 -10.94
C HIS A 93 -15.50 16.57 -12.45
N VAL A 94 -16.44 15.98 -13.14
CA VAL A 94 -16.67 16.17 -14.57
C VAL A 94 -18.14 16.54 -14.81
N PHE A 95 -18.40 17.22 -15.91
CA PHE A 95 -19.77 17.37 -16.40
C PHE A 95 -20.09 16.21 -17.32
N THR A 96 -21.23 15.58 -17.12
CA THR A 96 -21.68 14.47 -17.95
C THR A 96 -21.86 14.92 -19.39
N TYR A 97 -21.37 14.10 -20.32
CA TYR A 97 -21.44 14.40 -21.75
C TYR A 97 -22.89 14.49 -22.24
N ASP A 98 -23.74 13.57 -21.78
CA ASP A 98 -25.16 13.53 -22.11
C ASP A 98 -26.03 13.33 -20.86
N PRO A 99 -26.42 14.41 -20.19
CA PRO A 99 -27.20 14.34 -18.96
C PRO A 99 -28.60 13.70 -19.15
N GLN A 100 -29.11 13.63 -20.39
CA GLN A 100 -30.41 13.05 -20.68
C GLN A 100 -30.38 11.52 -20.80
N ASN A 101 -29.25 10.97 -21.17
CA ASN A 101 -29.02 9.52 -21.25
C ASN A 101 -28.26 8.95 -20.03
N GLY A 102 -27.90 9.83 -19.09
CA GLY A 102 -27.22 9.46 -17.85
C GLY A 102 -25.70 9.30 -18.01
N VAL A 103 -25.05 9.10 -16.88
CA VAL A 103 -23.61 8.88 -16.79
C VAL A 103 -23.22 7.62 -17.55
N ASN A 104 -22.24 7.72 -18.42
CA ASN A 104 -21.65 6.59 -19.12
C ASN A 104 -20.24 6.28 -18.59
N GLN A 105 -19.65 5.18 -19.05
CA GLN A 105 -18.30 4.78 -18.62
C GLN A 105 -17.24 5.84 -18.98
N GLY A 106 -17.40 6.54 -20.11
CA GLY A 106 -16.49 7.61 -20.52
C GLY A 106 -16.45 8.79 -19.54
N ASP A 107 -17.58 9.13 -18.91
CA ASP A 107 -17.63 10.17 -17.87
C ASP A 107 -16.86 9.73 -16.62
N VAL A 108 -16.98 8.46 -16.24
CA VAL A 108 -16.24 7.86 -15.12
C VAL A 108 -14.75 7.85 -15.43
N ASP A 109 -14.36 7.41 -16.62
CA ASP A 109 -12.96 7.35 -17.06
C ASP A 109 -12.33 8.74 -17.11
N ALA A 110 -13.08 9.76 -17.59
CA ALA A 110 -12.63 11.13 -17.60
C ALA A 110 -12.37 11.68 -16.19
N LEU A 111 -13.20 11.32 -15.20
CA LEU A 111 -12.99 11.69 -13.80
C LEU A 111 -11.73 11.00 -13.23
N PHE A 112 -11.54 9.71 -13.53
CA PHE A 112 -10.33 8.98 -13.13
C PHE A 112 -9.06 9.56 -13.76
N ASP A 113 -9.10 9.96 -15.02
CA ASP A 113 -7.95 10.56 -15.70
C ASP A 113 -7.56 11.91 -15.07
N ARG A 114 -8.54 12.71 -14.65
CA ARG A 114 -8.26 13.92 -13.86
C ARG A 114 -7.52 13.58 -12.56
N MET A 115 -7.99 12.56 -11.85
CA MET A 115 -7.38 12.12 -10.59
C MET A 115 -5.97 11.52 -10.79
N ARG A 116 -5.71 10.85 -11.92
CA ARG A 116 -4.37 10.35 -12.27
C ARG A 116 -3.38 11.49 -12.50
N ASN A 117 -3.84 12.62 -13.01
CA ASN A 117 -3.01 13.78 -13.33
C ASN A 117 -2.72 14.68 -12.11
N VAL A 118 -3.32 14.40 -10.95
CA VAL A 118 -3.00 15.12 -9.71
C VAL A 118 -1.55 14.83 -9.33
N GLN A 119 -0.78 15.90 -9.14
CA GLN A 119 0.63 15.81 -8.76
C GLN A 119 0.79 15.78 -7.25
N ALA A 120 1.75 14.98 -6.79
CA ALA A 120 2.20 15.05 -5.40
C ALA A 120 3.03 16.32 -5.16
N PRO A 121 3.17 16.76 -3.90
CA PRO A 121 4.21 17.72 -3.51
C PRO A 121 5.62 17.26 -3.96
N ASP A 122 6.54 18.20 -4.12
CA ASP A 122 7.88 17.94 -4.71
C ASP A 122 8.69 16.89 -3.92
N ASP A 123 8.52 16.83 -2.60
CA ASP A 123 9.23 15.94 -1.69
C ASP A 123 8.48 14.63 -1.40
N GLU A 124 7.28 14.45 -1.97
CA GLU A 124 6.44 13.28 -1.81
C GLU A 124 6.16 12.56 -3.12
N THR A 125 5.65 11.34 -3.01
CA THR A 125 5.09 10.57 -4.13
C THR A 125 3.74 9.99 -3.73
N ILE A 126 2.82 9.88 -4.69
CA ILE A 126 1.55 9.19 -4.48
C ILE A 126 1.80 7.70 -4.68
N MET A 127 1.62 6.91 -3.62
CA MET A 127 1.71 5.45 -3.64
C MET A 127 0.41 4.83 -4.14
N GLU A 128 -0.73 5.32 -3.63
CA GLU A 128 -2.05 4.79 -3.97
C GLU A 128 -3.05 5.92 -4.19
N ARG A 129 -4.01 5.69 -5.09
CA ARG A 129 -5.17 6.55 -5.35
C ARG A 129 -6.43 5.75 -5.15
N ILE A 130 -7.09 5.95 -4.02
CA ILE A 130 -8.21 5.11 -3.58
C ILE A 130 -9.52 5.88 -3.78
N PRO A 131 -10.32 5.54 -4.79
CA PRO A 131 -11.61 6.15 -4.99
C PRO A 131 -12.52 5.84 -3.80
N GLN A 132 -13.28 6.83 -3.37
CA GLN A 132 -14.23 6.68 -2.28
C GLN A 132 -15.63 6.38 -2.86
N HIS A 133 -16.46 7.39 -3.00
CA HIS A 133 -17.77 7.29 -3.63
C HIS A 133 -17.89 8.33 -4.72
N TYR A 134 -18.87 8.12 -5.57
CA TYR A 134 -19.32 9.13 -6.51
C TYR A 134 -20.47 9.92 -5.90
N MET A 135 -20.50 11.20 -6.22
CA MET A 135 -21.61 12.10 -5.90
C MET A 135 -22.28 12.54 -7.19
N VAL A 136 -23.59 12.40 -7.26
CA VAL A 136 -24.44 12.77 -8.37
C VAL A 136 -25.07 14.14 -8.03
N ASP A 137 -24.77 15.18 -8.81
CA ASP A 137 -25.18 16.56 -8.60
C ASP A 137 -24.96 17.09 -7.16
N ASP A 138 -23.91 16.61 -6.49
CA ASP A 138 -23.52 16.91 -5.10
C ASP A 138 -24.60 16.57 -4.04
N ALA A 139 -25.60 15.78 -4.40
CA ALA A 139 -26.75 15.46 -3.56
C ALA A 139 -26.81 13.97 -3.17
N GLU A 140 -26.51 13.07 -4.08
CA GLU A 140 -26.66 11.64 -3.89
C GLU A 140 -25.32 10.92 -3.99
N GLU A 141 -25.02 10.11 -2.98
CA GLU A 141 -23.83 9.24 -2.95
C GLU A 141 -24.16 7.88 -3.56
N VAL A 142 -23.43 7.51 -4.61
CA VAL A 142 -23.59 6.22 -5.29
C VAL A 142 -22.29 5.46 -5.41
N ARG A 143 -22.34 4.12 -5.43
CA ARG A 143 -21.16 3.26 -5.67
C ARG A 143 -20.83 3.14 -7.15
N ASN A 144 -21.86 2.96 -7.96
CA ASN A 144 -21.75 2.89 -9.40
C ASN A 144 -22.59 4.03 -10.01
N PRO A 145 -21.96 5.03 -10.59
CA PRO A 145 -22.66 6.16 -11.15
C PRO A 145 -23.23 5.90 -12.55
N VAL A 146 -22.80 4.83 -13.25
CA VAL A 146 -23.24 4.55 -14.61
C VAL A 146 -24.74 4.33 -14.66
N GLY A 147 -25.42 5.10 -15.53
CA GLY A 147 -26.89 5.11 -15.67
C GLY A 147 -27.58 6.14 -14.76
N SER A 148 -26.89 6.79 -13.83
CA SER A 148 -27.45 7.87 -13.03
C SER A 148 -27.65 9.13 -13.87
N PHE A 149 -28.78 9.82 -13.69
CA PHE A 149 -29.03 11.09 -14.38
C PHE A 149 -28.45 12.23 -13.57
N CYS A 150 -27.45 12.93 -14.11
CA CYS A 150 -26.87 14.11 -13.48
C CYS A 150 -26.18 15.00 -14.51
N LYS A 151 -25.98 16.25 -14.11
CA LYS A 151 -25.14 17.19 -14.87
C LYS A 151 -23.70 17.16 -14.43
N ARG A 152 -23.46 16.85 -13.14
CA ARG A 152 -22.15 16.86 -12.51
C ARG A 152 -21.92 15.56 -11.78
N LEU A 153 -20.90 14.84 -12.21
CA LEU A 153 -20.38 13.67 -11.51
C LEU A 153 -19.09 14.07 -10.78
N SER A 154 -19.06 13.91 -9.46
CA SER A 154 -17.87 14.15 -8.66
C SER A 154 -17.46 12.92 -7.87
N SER A 155 -16.20 12.84 -7.49
CA SER A 155 -15.70 11.82 -6.59
C SER A 155 -14.59 12.37 -5.71
N THR A 156 -14.51 11.83 -4.51
CA THR A 156 -13.37 12.04 -3.61
C THR A 156 -12.43 10.84 -3.72
N PHE A 157 -11.14 11.12 -3.76
CA PHE A 157 -10.09 10.11 -3.67
C PHE A 157 -9.26 10.33 -2.42
N ASN A 158 -8.90 9.25 -1.77
CA ASN A 158 -7.85 9.24 -0.77
C ASN A 158 -6.53 8.93 -1.47
N PHE A 159 -5.59 9.86 -1.41
CA PHE A 159 -4.23 9.68 -1.90
C PHE A 159 -3.36 9.29 -0.73
N ILE A 160 -2.71 8.14 -0.83
CA ILE A 160 -1.69 7.73 0.11
C ILE A 160 -0.36 8.26 -0.42
N LEU A 161 0.20 9.19 0.31
CA LEU A 161 1.45 9.88 -0.02
C LEU A 161 2.57 9.35 0.85
N CYS A 162 3.76 9.31 0.29
CA CYS A 162 4.97 8.93 1.02
C CYS A 162 6.12 9.86 0.67
N GLY A 163 6.90 10.25 1.66
CA GLY A 163 8.11 11.04 1.47
C GLY A 163 9.12 10.31 0.57
N LYS A 164 9.72 11.01 -0.39
CA LYS A 164 10.71 10.43 -1.32
C LYS A 164 11.98 9.97 -0.62
N THR A 165 12.47 10.72 0.38
CA THR A 165 13.70 10.38 1.09
C THR A 165 13.63 9.05 1.84
N PRO A 166 12.58 8.72 2.62
CA PRO A 166 12.43 7.38 3.21
C PRO A 166 12.41 6.25 2.18
N LEU A 167 11.70 6.44 1.07
CA LEU A 167 11.67 5.47 -0.03
C LEU A 167 13.06 5.23 -0.63
N GLN A 168 13.81 6.30 -0.88
CA GLN A 168 15.17 6.21 -1.41
C GLN A 168 16.12 5.50 -0.44
N ARG A 169 15.99 5.72 0.87
CA ARG A 169 16.79 5.04 1.89
C ARG A 169 16.50 3.54 1.92
N LEU A 170 15.21 3.16 1.82
CA LEU A 170 14.80 1.75 1.75
C LEU A 170 15.34 1.08 0.48
N ASP A 171 15.17 1.70 -0.68
CA ASP A 171 15.70 1.20 -1.95
C ASP A 171 17.24 1.05 -1.91
N MET A 172 17.93 2.02 -1.32
CA MET A 172 19.39 1.98 -1.15
C MET A 172 19.83 0.83 -0.23
N ALA A 173 19.11 0.58 0.87
CA ALA A 173 19.42 -0.53 1.77
C ALA A 173 19.30 -1.87 1.04
N LEU A 174 18.24 -2.08 0.24
CA LEU A 174 18.03 -3.30 -0.54
C LEU A 174 19.05 -3.44 -1.68
N ARG A 175 19.31 -2.39 -2.45
CA ARG A 175 20.28 -2.40 -3.55
C ARG A 175 21.71 -2.73 -3.12
N ARG A 176 22.13 -2.28 -1.93
CA ARG A 176 23.46 -2.64 -1.37
C ARG A 176 23.60 -4.15 -1.11
N LEU A 177 22.49 -4.87 -1.00
CA LEU A 177 22.43 -6.32 -0.86
C LEU A 177 22.23 -7.05 -2.20
N GLY A 178 22.16 -6.31 -3.31
CA GLY A 178 21.86 -6.85 -4.63
C GLY A 178 20.39 -7.23 -4.82
N ILE A 179 19.49 -6.69 -3.99
CA ILE A 179 18.05 -6.94 -4.05
C ILE A 179 17.36 -5.76 -4.75
N ARG A 180 16.66 -6.03 -5.83
CA ARG A 180 15.85 -5.06 -6.56
C ARG A 180 14.48 -4.95 -5.90
N MET A 181 14.08 -3.73 -5.54
CA MET A 181 12.73 -3.46 -5.04
C MET A 181 11.74 -3.46 -6.21
N LEU A 182 10.79 -4.41 -6.22
CA LEU A 182 9.74 -4.54 -7.25
C LEU A 182 8.60 -3.57 -7.02
N GLY A 183 8.30 -3.27 -5.78
CA GLY A 183 7.25 -2.37 -5.35
C GLY A 183 7.33 -2.13 -3.84
N VAL A 184 6.66 -1.09 -3.39
CA VAL A 184 6.58 -0.74 -1.98
C VAL A 184 5.13 -0.47 -1.60
N PHE A 185 4.71 -0.97 -0.44
CA PHE A 185 3.34 -0.86 0.06
C PHE A 185 3.32 -0.24 1.46
N PRO A 186 2.38 0.69 1.74
CA PRO A 186 2.15 1.15 3.11
C PRO A 186 1.65 0.01 3.98
N ASN A 187 2.31 -0.25 5.13
CA ASN A 187 1.89 -1.32 6.04
C ASN A 187 0.46 -1.12 6.53
N ALA A 188 0.05 0.13 6.76
CA ALA A 188 -1.32 0.47 7.14
C ALA A 188 -2.39 0.01 6.11
N LEU A 189 -2.02 -0.23 4.85
CA LEU A 189 -2.90 -0.84 3.84
C LEU A 189 -2.66 -2.34 3.69
N ALA A 190 -1.42 -2.81 3.87
CA ALA A 190 -1.08 -4.22 3.68
C ALA A 190 -1.60 -5.11 4.82
N THR A 191 -1.47 -4.68 6.08
CA THR A 191 -1.95 -5.43 7.25
C THR A 191 -3.45 -5.74 7.18
N PRO A 192 -4.36 -4.78 6.85
CA PRO A 192 -5.78 -5.08 6.70
C PRO A 192 -6.12 -6.12 5.63
N GLU A 193 -5.33 -6.23 4.56
CA GLU A 193 -5.55 -7.23 3.52
C GLU A 193 -5.28 -8.66 4.03
N ALA A 194 -4.42 -8.81 5.02
CA ALA A 194 -4.08 -10.10 5.60
C ALA A 194 -5.02 -10.52 6.74
N VAL A 195 -5.64 -9.56 7.46
CA VAL A 195 -6.35 -9.86 8.72
C VAL A 195 -7.86 -9.63 8.66
N LEU A 196 -8.36 -8.86 7.67
CA LEU A 196 -9.78 -8.54 7.57
C LEU A 196 -10.47 -9.36 6.49
N SER A 197 -11.69 -9.78 6.78
CA SER A 197 -12.64 -10.30 5.81
C SER A 197 -13.27 -9.15 4.99
N SER A 198 -13.88 -9.51 3.85
CA SER A 198 -14.65 -8.56 3.03
C SER A 198 -15.85 -7.98 3.78
N ASP A 199 -16.50 -8.78 4.62
CA ASP A 199 -17.67 -8.36 5.40
C ASP A 199 -17.29 -7.32 6.46
N GLU A 200 -16.18 -7.51 7.18
CA GLU A 200 -15.68 -6.52 8.13
C GLU A 200 -15.32 -5.20 7.45
N LYS A 201 -14.66 -5.24 6.28
CA LYS A 201 -14.37 -4.05 5.48
C LYS A 201 -15.64 -3.34 5.03
N GLU A 202 -16.71 -4.09 4.73
CA GLU A 202 -17.99 -3.54 4.30
C GLU A 202 -18.76 -2.88 5.45
N GLU A 203 -18.87 -3.56 6.58
CA GLU A 203 -19.65 -3.09 7.74
C GLU A 203 -18.99 -1.91 8.45
N GLY A 204 -17.66 -1.89 8.47
CA GLY A 204 -16.86 -0.84 9.09
C GLY A 204 -15.98 -1.39 10.21
N VAL A 205 -14.67 -1.17 10.07
CA VAL A 205 -13.67 -1.68 10.99
C VAL A 205 -12.46 -0.75 11.05
N ALA A 206 -11.82 -0.68 12.20
CA ALA A 206 -10.51 -0.07 12.36
C ALA A 206 -9.47 -1.17 12.68
N VAL A 207 -8.37 -1.17 11.93
CA VAL A 207 -7.18 -1.95 12.25
C VAL A 207 -6.16 -1.04 12.88
N VAL A 208 -5.61 -1.47 14.01
CA VAL A 208 -4.54 -0.79 14.73
C VAL A 208 -3.38 -1.77 14.85
N ASP A 209 -2.32 -1.51 14.12
CA ASP A 209 -1.09 -2.30 14.12
C ASP A 209 -0.04 -1.59 14.98
N ILE A 210 0.22 -2.14 16.18
CA ILE A 210 1.11 -1.54 17.19
C ILE A 210 2.49 -2.18 17.05
N GLY A 211 3.40 -1.46 16.37
CA GLY A 211 4.79 -1.86 16.16
C GLY A 211 5.72 -1.39 17.27
N GLY A 212 7.03 -1.53 17.05
CA GLY A 212 8.07 -1.15 18.02
C GLY A 212 8.48 0.34 17.98
N GLY A 213 7.97 1.14 17.07
CA GLY A 213 8.30 2.57 16.95
C GLY A 213 7.25 3.38 16.21
N VAL A 214 6.24 2.71 15.68
CA VAL A 214 5.07 3.32 15.04
C VAL A 214 3.83 2.49 15.31
N THR A 215 2.68 3.14 15.28
CA THR A 215 1.38 2.49 15.25
C THR A 215 0.68 2.88 13.95
N ASP A 216 0.39 1.91 13.11
CA ASP A 216 -0.38 2.10 11.89
C ASP A 216 -1.88 1.94 12.17
N VAL A 217 -2.68 2.84 11.60
CA VAL A 217 -4.14 2.83 11.74
C VAL A 217 -4.76 2.87 10.35
N ALA A 218 -5.68 1.96 10.08
CA ALA A 218 -6.52 2.00 8.90
C ALA A 218 -7.99 1.84 9.29
N VAL A 219 -8.86 2.68 8.74
CA VAL A 219 -10.30 2.61 8.95
C VAL A 219 -10.96 2.26 7.63
N TYR A 220 -11.71 1.16 7.61
CA TYR A 220 -12.48 0.72 6.45
C TYR A 220 -13.96 0.94 6.70
N TYR A 221 -14.68 1.26 5.65
CA TYR A 221 -16.14 1.31 5.63
C TYR A 221 -16.63 1.19 4.19
N ARG A 222 -17.65 0.37 3.98
CA ARG A 222 -18.21 0.05 2.66
C ARG A 222 -17.12 -0.47 1.69
N GLY A 223 -16.25 -1.34 2.19
CA GLY A 223 -15.24 -2.03 1.40
C GLY A 223 -13.98 -1.24 1.05
N VAL A 224 -13.91 0.06 1.41
CA VAL A 224 -12.77 0.91 1.05
C VAL A 224 -12.10 1.55 2.27
N PRO A 225 -10.77 1.74 2.24
CA PRO A 225 -10.07 2.48 3.29
C PRO A 225 -10.47 3.96 3.26
N ARG A 226 -11.10 4.40 4.34
CA ARG A 226 -11.57 5.77 4.55
C ARG A 226 -10.52 6.68 5.14
N TYR A 227 -9.64 6.09 5.92
CA TYR A 227 -8.58 6.81 6.60
C TYR A 227 -7.39 5.89 6.83
N VAL A 228 -6.20 6.45 6.67
CA VAL A 228 -4.93 5.77 6.95
C VAL A 228 -4.01 6.77 7.63
N ALA A 229 -3.38 6.36 8.73
CA ALA A 229 -2.40 7.17 9.44
C ALA A 229 -1.33 6.28 10.08
N THR A 230 -0.16 6.85 10.29
CA THR A 230 0.91 6.26 11.10
C THR A 230 1.27 7.23 12.23
N ILE A 231 1.28 6.73 13.45
CA ILE A 231 1.55 7.48 14.68
C ILE A 231 2.92 7.03 15.20
N PRO A 232 3.92 7.92 15.29
CA PRO A 232 5.20 7.61 15.90
C PRO A 232 5.04 7.42 17.42
N MET A 233 5.84 6.48 17.98
CA MET A 233 5.90 6.19 19.42
C MET A 233 7.30 6.49 19.98
#